data_abf90143f7461b3606ce6c1c497acd21
#
_entry.id   abf90143f7461b3606ce6c1c497acd21
#
_cell.length_a   1.000
_cell.length_b   1.000
_cell.length_c   1.000
_cell.angle_alpha   90.00
_cell.angle_beta   90.00
_cell.angle_gamma   90.00
#
_symmetry.space_group_name_H-M   'P 1'
#
loop_
_entity.id
_entity.type
_entity.pdbx_description
1 polymer ?
#
loop_
_entity_poly.entity_id
_entity_poly.type
_entity_poly.pdbx_seq_one_letter_code
_entity_poly.pdbx_strand_id
1 'polypeptide(L)'
;MDVASTEVADRARRQMHGIFVGEIQALEGAGRTAFDYTTDQIPFAMKLDMARQCWDEARHVEISCKLGDHMGAEIGEYSEATTLFEAACHPDPVFRLAGVNRALEGLAIDVFTTMRDFGAEMDDPVLHFCEDWMLADEVTHVKMGSTWLREVTKDDHERRIKALEFQRTVDALFNFRGLRGEGREASIRLARAFREVAGFDTEEIDAIARMAAEQRTERLSVSAY
;
A
#
# COMPACT_ATOMS: atom_id res chain seq x y z
N MET A 1 19.20 -24.07 15.41
CA MET A 1 18.31 -23.08 14.74
C MET A 1 17.87 -23.72 13.42
N ASP A 2 16.57 -23.80 13.19
CA ASP A 2 16.05 -24.36 11.93
C ASP A 2 16.24 -23.33 10.81
N VAL A 3 16.84 -23.75 9.69
CA VAL A 3 17.12 -22.87 8.53
C VAL A 3 15.81 -22.26 7.99
N ALA A 4 14.72 -23.03 7.99
CA ALA A 4 13.42 -22.54 7.57
C ALA A 4 12.89 -21.39 8.47
N SER A 5 13.12 -21.44 9.78
CA SER A 5 12.71 -20.37 10.71
C SER A 5 13.53 -19.10 10.52
N THR A 6 14.80 -19.21 10.15
CA THR A 6 15.68 -18.08 9.87
C THR A 6 15.28 -17.35 8.59
N GLU A 7 14.95 -18.08 7.51
CA GLU A 7 14.47 -17.48 6.25
C GLU A 7 13.12 -16.77 6.41
N VAL A 8 12.21 -17.31 7.23
CA VAL A 8 10.92 -16.70 7.52
C VAL A 8 11.13 -15.40 8.29
N ALA A 9 11.98 -15.41 9.33
CA ALA A 9 12.30 -14.21 10.10
C ALA A 9 12.98 -13.12 9.24
N ASP A 10 13.90 -13.48 8.35
CA ASP A 10 14.55 -12.53 7.45
C ASP A 10 13.57 -11.90 6.46
N ARG A 11 12.63 -12.69 5.92
CA ARG A 11 11.56 -12.14 5.07
C ARG A 11 10.66 -11.16 5.80
N ALA A 12 10.29 -11.46 7.04
CA ALA A 12 9.45 -10.59 7.86
C ALA A 12 10.17 -9.27 8.20
N ARG A 13 11.45 -9.31 8.54
CA ARG A 13 12.29 -8.12 8.76
C ARG A 13 12.39 -7.25 7.51
N ARG A 14 12.63 -7.86 6.35
CA ARG A 14 12.65 -7.17 5.06
C ARG A 14 11.30 -6.53 4.73
N GLN A 15 10.20 -7.22 5.02
CA GLN A 15 8.86 -6.67 4.82
C GLN A 15 8.61 -5.48 5.75
N MET A 16 9.01 -5.56 7.01
CA MET A 16 8.91 -4.45 7.97
C MET A 16 9.74 -3.24 7.54
N HIS A 17 10.96 -3.45 7.03
CA HIS A 17 11.77 -2.38 6.46
C HIS A 17 11.07 -1.73 5.25
N GLY A 18 10.44 -2.53 4.39
CA GLY A 18 9.65 -2.04 3.25
C GLY A 18 8.43 -1.22 3.68
N ILE A 19 7.76 -1.60 4.78
CA ILE A 19 6.68 -0.82 5.40
C ILE A 19 7.23 0.53 5.85
N PHE A 20 8.26 0.56 6.67
CA PHE A 20 8.89 1.79 7.15
C PHE A 20 9.22 2.78 6.02
N VAL A 21 9.82 2.29 4.92
CA VAL A 21 10.16 3.10 3.74
C VAL A 21 8.89 3.57 3.01
N GLY A 22 7.88 2.72 2.93
CA GLY A 22 6.58 3.03 2.35
C GLY A 22 5.89 4.17 3.10
N GLU A 23 5.83 4.08 4.43
CA GLU A 23 5.18 5.08 5.29
C GLU A 23 5.84 6.47 5.21
N ILE A 24 7.18 6.54 5.12
CA ILE A 24 7.87 7.82 4.88
C ILE A 24 7.43 8.43 3.55
N GLN A 25 7.34 7.63 2.49
CA GLN A 25 6.96 8.12 1.16
C GLN A 25 5.47 8.49 1.11
N ALA A 26 4.60 7.76 1.81
CA ALA A 26 3.18 8.06 1.94
C ALA A 26 2.95 9.39 2.69
N LEU A 27 3.67 9.59 3.80
CA LEU A 27 3.70 10.84 4.56
C LEU A 27 4.07 12.03 3.68
N GLU A 28 5.17 11.93 2.92
CA GLU A 28 5.62 12.98 2.00
C GLU A 28 4.61 13.19 0.86
N GLY A 29 4.02 12.13 0.33
CA GLY A 29 3.02 12.16 -0.73
C GLY A 29 1.73 12.86 -0.31
N ALA A 30 1.20 12.54 0.87
CA ALA A 30 0.03 13.19 1.45
C ALA A 30 0.30 14.68 1.75
N GLY A 31 1.47 14.98 2.35
CA GLY A 31 1.92 16.34 2.62
C GLY A 31 2.05 17.18 1.35
N ARG A 32 2.64 16.65 0.29
CA ARG A 32 2.72 17.30 -1.02
C ARG A 32 1.35 17.55 -1.62
N THR A 33 0.44 16.60 -1.54
CA THR A 33 -0.91 16.75 -2.08
C THR A 33 -1.68 17.85 -1.33
N ALA A 34 -1.50 17.97 -0.02
CA ALA A 34 -2.04 19.06 0.75
C ALA A 34 -1.44 20.43 0.39
N PHE A 35 -0.15 20.50 0.03
CA PHE A 35 0.58 21.74 -0.19
C PHE A 35 0.57 22.23 -1.64
N ASP A 36 0.80 21.36 -2.63
CA ASP A 36 1.05 21.71 -4.03
C ASP A 36 -0.15 22.37 -4.75
N TYR A 37 -1.37 22.19 -4.25
CA TYR A 37 -2.60 22.67 -4.90
C TYR A 37 -3.28 23.75 -4.09
N THR A 38 -3.87 24.72 -4.81
CA THR A 38 -4.73 25.75 -4.21
C THR A 38 -6.15 25.22 -3.98
N THR A 39 -6.96 25.96 -3.23
CA THR A 39 -8.38 25.64 -3.00
C THR A 39 -9.26 25.80 -4.24
N ASP A 40 -8.75 26.47 -5.29
CA ASP A 40 -9.40 26.53 -6.59
C ASP A 40 -9.16 25.26 -7.43
N GLN A 41 -8.09 24.52 -7.13
CA GLN A 41 -7.70 23.29 -7.84
C GLN A 41 -8.27 22.02 -7.19
N ILE A 42 -8.33 22.01 -5.84
CA ILE A 42 -8.91 20.92 -5.06
C ILE A 42 -9.75 21.46 -3.91
N PRO A 43 -10.82 20.75 -3.48
CA PRO A 43 -11.63 21.16 -2.33
C PRO A 43 -10.81 21.31 -1.04
N PHE A 44 -11.09 22.34 -0.25
CA PHE A 44 -10.41 22.54 1.05
C PHE A 44 -10.59 21.33 1.99
N ALA A 45 -11.76 20.70 1.97
CA ALA A 45 -11.99 19.48 2.74
C ALA A 45 -11.06 18.33 2.32
N MET A 46 -10.74 18.19 1.03
CA MET A 46 -9.73 17.22 0.57
C MET A 46 -8.33 17.53 1.15
N LYS A 47 -7.96 18.82 1.23
CA LYS A 47 -6.67 19.20 1.87
C LYS A 47 -6.63 18.84 3.35
N LEU A 48 -7.76 18.95 4.07
CA LEU A 48 -7.85 18.54 5.47
C LEU A 48 -7.71 17.02 5.62
N ASP A 49 -8.31 16.24 4.72
CA ASP A 49 -8.15 14.79 4.73
C ASP A 49 -6.70 14.38 4.42
N MET A 50 -6.03 15.02 3.47
CA MET A 50 -4.60 14.79 3.20
C MET A 50 -3.71 15.18 4.39
N ALA A 51 -4.04 16.26 5.09
CA ALA A 51 -3.32 16.67 6.30
C ALA A 51 -3.54 15.67 7.46
N ARG A 52 -4.74 15.09 7.57
CA ARG A 52 -5.01 14.00 8.51
C ARG A 52 -4.19 12.76 8.14
N GLN A 53 -4.22 12.34 6.89
CA GLN A 53 -3.40 11.21 6.43
C GLN A 53 -1.92 11.45 6.75
N CYS A 54 -1.37 12.62 6.44
CA CYS A 54 0.01 12.95 6.77
C CYS A 54 0.32 12.79 8.28
N TRP A 55 -0.63 13.10 9.17
CA TRP A 55 -0.50 12.85 10.60
C TRP A 55 -0.53 11.36 10.95
N ASP A 56 -1.41 10.59 10.31
CA ASP A 56 -1.53 9.15 10.51
C ASP A 56 -0.22 8.47 10.05
N GLU A 57 0.31 8.82 8.86
CA GLU A 57 1.58 8.29 8.33
C GLU A 57 2.79 8.62 9.22
N ALA A 58 2.82 9.81 9.84
CA ALA A 58 3.90 10.15 10.79
C ALA A 58 3.94 9.19 11.99
N ARG A 59 2.78 8.72 12.45
CA ARG A 59 2.68 7.72 13.53
C ARG A 59 3.03 6.33 13.02
N HIS A 60 2.65 5.99 11.78
CA HIS A 60 3.03 4.73 11.13
C HIS A 60 4.54 4.62 10.98
N VAL A 61 5.22 5.69 10.55
CA VAL A 61 6.70 5.75 10.50
C VAL A 61 7.31 5.46 11.88
N GLU A 62 6.82 6.10 12.94
CA GLU A 62 7.34 5.89 14.30
C GLU A 62 7.11 4.44 14.76
N ILE A 63 5.93 3.88 14.51
CA ILE A 63 5.58 2.50 14.88
C ILE A 63 6.42 1.52 14.08
N SER A 64 6.57 1.71 12.78
CA SER A 64 7.35 0.83 11.90
C SER A 64 8.84 0.82 12.26
N CYS A 65 9.41 1.96 12.68
CA CYS A 65 10.75 2.00 13.28
C CYS A 65 10.86 1.12 14.52
N LYS A 66 9.89 1.26 15.44
CA LYS A 66 9.89 0.48 16.71
C LYS A 66 9.66 -1.02 16.47
N LEU A 67 8.82 -1.37 15.50
CA LEU A 67 8.64 -2.76 15.09
C LEU A 67 9.88 -3.31 14.40
N GLY A 68 10.58 -2.51 13.58
CA GLY A 68 11.88 -2.87 13.03
C GLY A 68 12.89 -3.22 14.14
N ASP A 69 13.05 -2.33 15.12
CA ASP A 69 13.90 -2.58 16.29
C ASP A 69 13.47 -3.85 17.05
N HIS A 70 12.17 -4.05 17.28
CA HIS A 70 11.60 -5.23 17.92
C HIS A 70 11.94 -6.52 17.18
N MET A 71 11.95 -6.49 15.85
CA MET A 71 12.30 -7.62 15.00
C MET A 71 13.80 -7.77 14.73
N GLY A 72 14.61 -6.86 15.23
CA GLY A 72 16.07 -6.84 15.05
C GLY A 72 16.49 -6.42 13.64
N ALA A 73 15.72 -5.57 12.98
CA ALA A 73 16.06 -4.93 11.72
C ALA A 73 16.72 -3.56 11.96
N GLU A 74 17.59 -3.14 11.05
CA GLU A 74 18.20 -1.81 11.07
C GLU A 74 17.72 -0.97 9.89
N ILE A 75 17.51 0.34 10.10
CA ILE A 75 17.16 1.27 9.03
C ILE A 75 18.32 1.29 8.01
N GLY A 76 18.00 1.10 6.72
CA GLY A 76 18.97 1.03 5.63
C GLY A 76 19.61 -0.36 5.46
N GLU A 77 19.19 -1.37 6.19
CA GLU A 77 19.67 -2.76 6.04
C GLU A 77 19.32 -3.34 4.66
N TYR A 78 18.19 -2.93 4.09
CA TYR A 78 17.73 -3.41 2.78
C TYR A 78 17.66 -2.27 1.76
N SER A 79 17.74 -2.63 0.47
CA SER A 79 17.59 -1.67 -0.63
C SER A 79 16.17 -1.10 -0.65
N GLU A 80 16.09 0.18 -0.91
CA GLU A 80 14.85 0.97 -0.98
C GLU A 80 14.48 1.32 -2.42
N ALA A 81 13.18 1.52 -2.66
CA ALA A 81 12.65 2.02 -3.92
C ALA A 81 11.89 3.33 -3.69
N THR A 82 11.97 4.26 -4.63
CA THR A 82 11.28 5.57 -4.57
C THR A 82 10.00 5.61 -5.40
N THR A 83 9.54 4.48 -5.90
CA THR A 83 8.42 4.39 -6.85
C THR A 83 7.12 4.95 -6.28
N LEU A 84 6.89 4.78 -4.98
CA LEU A 84 5.72 5.34 -4.29
C LEU A 84 5.77 6.87 -4.31
N PHE A 85 6.89 7.45 -3.92
CA PHE A 85 7.08 8.89 -3.96
C PHE A 85 6.98 9.45 -5.39
N GLU A 86 7.49 8.74 -6.39
CA GLU A 86 7.37 9.13 -7.80
C GLU A 86 5.89 9.23 -8.24
N ALA A 87 5.04 8.29 -7.84
CA ALA A 87 3.60 8.37 -8.07
C ALA A 87 2.96 9.59 -7.38
N ALA A 88 3.42 9.93 -6.16
CA ALA A 88 3.01 11.12 -5.43
C ALA A 88 3.49 12.44 -6.06
N CYS A 89 4.46 12.40 -6.96
CA CYS A 89 4.95 13.56 -7.70
C CYS A 89 4.14 13.89 -8.96
N HIS A 90 3.12 13.11 -9.31
CA HIS A 90 2.30 13.38 -10.49
C HIS A 90 1.68 14.79 -10.42
N PRO A 91 1.72 15.60 -11.51
CA PRO A 91 1.25 17.00 -11.49
C PRO A 91 -0.26 17.14 -11.32
N ASP A 92 -1.03 16.13 -11.69
CA ASP A 92 -2.49 16.12 -11.56
C ASP A 92 -2.92 15.45 -10.25
N PRO A 93 -3.69 16.13 -9.37
CA PRO A 93 -4.13 15.57 -8.08
C PRO A 93 -5.02 14.34 -8.23
N VAL A 94 -5.75 14.19 -9.33
CA VAL A 94 -6.61 13.03 -9.59
C VAL A 94 -5.77 11.76 -9.78
N PHE A 95 -4.62 11.88 -10.45
CA PHE A 95 -3.68 10.77 -10.60
C PHE A 95 -2.97 10.42 -9.30
N ARG A 96 -2.69 11.42 -8.44
CA ARG A 96 -2.19 11.14 -7.08
C ARG A 96 -3.20 10.35 -6.25
N LEU A 97 -4.49 10.73 -6.27
CA LEU A 97 -5.54 9.96 -5.59
C LEU A 97 -5.61 8.51 -6.08
N ALA A 98 -5.51 8.29 -7.39
CA ALA A 98 -5.55 6.96 -7.99
C ALA A 98 -4.28 6.15 -7.69
N GLY A 99 -3.10 6.73 -7.87
CA GLY A 99 -1.81 6.06 -7.71
C GLY A 99 -1.38 5.90 -6.26
N VAL A 100 -1.56 6.91 -5.41
CA VAL A 100 -1.18 6.84 -3.98
C VAL A 100 -2.34 6.30 -3.16
N ASN A 101 -3.39 7.09 -2.96
CA ASN A 101 -4.46 6.74 -2.01
C ASN A 101 -5.28 5.50 -2.39
N ARG A 102 -5.22 5.02 -3.62
CA ARG A 102 -5.92 3.79 -4.02
C ARG A 102 -4.96 2.65 -4.32
N ALA A 103 -3.98 2.82 -5.21
CA ALA A 103 -3.09 1.71 -5.56
C ALA A 103 -2.14 1.37 -4.40
N LEU A 104 -1.42 2.36 -3.89
CA LEU A 104 -0.37 2.14 -2.89
C LEU A 104 -0.92 1.91 -1.49
N GLU A 105 -1.86 2.72 -1.01
CA GLU A 105 -2.55 2.46 0.25
C GLU A 105 -3.40 1.18 0.19
N GLY A 106 -3.91 0.85 -1.00
CA GLY A 106 -4.54 -0.45 -1.22
C GLY A 106 -3.55 -1.62 -1.10
N LEU A 107 -2.29 -1.45 -1.53
CA LEU A 107 -1.22 -2.41 -1.27
C LEU A 107 -0.91 -2.47 0.24
N ALA A 108 -0.87 -1.32 0.93
CA ALA A 108 -0.65 -1.25 2.37
C ALA A 108 -1.70 -2.08 3.14
N ILE A 109 -2.99 -2.01 2.76
CA ILE A 109 -4.04 -2.90 3.32
C ILE A 109 -3.65 -4.38 3.22
N ASP A 110 -3.14 -4.84 2.08
CA ASP A 110 -2.72 -6.23 1.88
C ASP A 110 -1.48 -6.58 2.72
N VAL A 111 -0.52 -5.67 2.77
CA VAL A 111 0.74 -5.82 3.53
C VAL A 111 0.46 -5.88 5.02
N PHE A 112 -0.26 -4.92 5.58
CA PHE A 112 -0.58 -4.88 7.01
C PHE A 112 -1.45 -6.07 7.44
N THR A 113 -2.43 -6.47 6.62
CA THR A 113 -3.19 -7.71 6.88
C THR A 113 -2.27 -8.91 6.96
N THR A 114 -1.31 -9.02 6.04
CA THR A 114 -0.36 -10.12 6.00
C THR A 114 0.56 -10.13 7.22
N MET A 115 1.10 -8.99 7.61
CA MET A 115 2.00 -8.86 8.77
C MET A 115 1.26 -9.03 10.10
N ARG A 116 0.05 -8.52 10.21
CA ARG A 116 -0.83 -8.77 11.37
C ARG A 116 -1.05 -10.26 11.60
N ASP A 117 -1.43 -10.98 10.54
CA ASP A 117 -1.67 -12.41 10.61
C ASP A 117 -0.39 -13.18 10.91
N PHE A 118 0.75 -12.74 10.36
CA PHE A 118 2.06 -13.30 10.69
C PHE A 118 2.39 -13.09 12.18
N GLY A 119 2.12 -11.92 12.75
CA GLY A 119 2.28 -11.68 14.20
C GLY A 119 1.45 -12.65 15.05
N ALA A 120 0.21 -12.94 14.63
CA ALA A 120 -0.63 -13.95 15.30
C ALA A 120 -0.06 -15.37 15.16
N GLU A 121 0.43 -15.76 13.98
CA GLU A 121 1.04 -17.07 13.72
C GLU A 121 2.34 -17.28 14.53
N MET A 122 3.07 -16.22 14.79
CA MET A 122 4.34 -16.26 15.55
C MET A 122 4.17 -16.03 17.06
N ASP A 123 2.94 -15.89 17.56
CA ASP A 123 2.62 -15.53 18.95
C ASP A 123 3.30 -14.22 19.38
N ASP A 124 3.35 -13.25 18.46
CA ASP A 124 3.86 -11.89 18.68
C ASP A 124 2.71 -10.89 18.81
N PRO A 125 2.20 -10.64 20.03
CA PRO A 125 1.06 -9.75 20.23
C PRO A 125 1.37 -8.29 19.95
N VAL A 126 2.65 -7.87 20.01
CA VAL A 126 3.06 -6.50 19.71
C VAL A 126 2.94 -6.23 18.22
N LEU A 127 3.53 -7.10 17.41
CA LEU A 127 3.44 -7.01 15.96
C LEU A 127 1.97 -7.08 15.51
N HIS A 128 1.22 -8.08 16.00
CA HIS A 128 -0.20 -8.24 15.67
C HIS A 128 -1.02 -6.98 15.97
N PHE A 129 -0.87 -6.41 17.17
CA PHE A 129 -1.62 -5.22 17.59
C PHE A 129 -1.26 -3.98 16.75
N CYS A 130 0.04 -3.73 16.53
CA CYS A 130 0.47 -2.55 15.80
C CYS A 130 0.00 -2.58 14.33
N GLU A 131 0.12 -3.73 13.68
CA GLU A 131 -0.31 -3.90 12.29
C GLU A 131 -1.83 -3.82 12.13
N ASP A 132 -2.62 -4.36 13.09
CA ASP A 132 -4.09 -4.24 13.08
C ASP A 132 -4.53 -2.79 13.28
N TRP A 133 -3.80 -2.04 14.10
CA TRP A 133 -4.07 -0.64 14.35
C TRP A 133 -3.76 0.22 13.10
N MET A 134 -2.61 0.05 12.46
CA MET A 134 -2.25 0.76 11.22
C MET A 134 -3.19 0.38 10.07
N LEU A 135 -3.56 -0.89 9.94
CA LEU A 135 -4.53 -1.36 8.95
C LEU A 135 -5.87 -0.59 8.99
N ALA A 136 -6.34 -0.21 10.17
CA ALA A 136 -7.58 0.55 10.30
C ALA A 136 -7.45 1.98 9.70
N ASP A 137 -6.29 2.60 9.84
CA ASP A 137 -5.99 3.89 9.22
C ASP A 137 -5.88 3.73 7.69
N GLU A 138 -5.22 2.68 7.16
CA GLU A 138 -5.10 2.42 5.73
C GLU A 138 -6.45 2.24 5.03
N VAL A 139 -7.37 1.51 5.66
CA VAL A 139 -8.76 1.41 5.15
C VAL A 139 -9.41 2.79 5.04
N THR A 140 -9.11 3.68 5.98
CA THR A 140 -9.61 5.06 5.98
C THR A 140 -8.94 5.89 4.87
N HIS A 141 -7.63 5.78 4.66
CA HIS A 141 -6.88 6.48 3.61
C HIS A 141 -7.40 6.10 2.21
N VAL A 142 -7.57 4.81 1.94
CA VAL A 142 -8.15 4.33 0.67
C VAL A 142 -9.58 4.82 0.49
N LYS A 143 -10.39 4.83 1.56
CA LYS A 143 -11.76 5.33 1.51
C LYS A 143 -11.80 6.83 1.19
N MET A 144 -10.92 7.63 1.78
CA MET A 144 -10.75 9.04 1.43
C MET A 144 -10.37 9.19 -0.04
N GLY A 145 -9.35 8.47 -0.53
CA GLY A 145 -8.95 8.46 -1.92
C GLY A 145 -10.07 8.10 -2.88
N SER A 146 -10.84 7.05 -2.56
CA SER A 146 -12.00 6.60 -3.34
C SER A 146 -13.11 7.65 -3.39
N THR A 147 -13.34 8.34 -2.28
CA THR A 147 -14.37 9.39 -2.17
C THR A 147 -13.98 10.63 -2.96
N TRP A 148 -12.74 11.10 -2.79
CA TRP A 148 -12.26 12.29 -3.49
C TRP A 148 -12.08 12.04 -4.98
N LEU A 149 -11.61 10.87 -5.39
CA LEU A 149 -11.53 10.53 -6.82
C LEU A 149 -12.90 10.64 -7.49
N ARG A 150 -13.96 10.13 -6.86
CA ARG A 150 -15.33 10.27 -7.38
C ARG A 150 -15.80 11.71 -7.42
N GLU A 151 -15.57 12.47 -6.35
CA GLU A 151 -16.06 13.85 -6.23
C GLU A 151 -15.36 14.79 -7.22
N VAL A 152 -14.02 14.74 -7.31
CA VAL A 152 -13.27 15.66 -8.18
C VAL A 152 -13.35 15.30 -9.68
N THR A 153 -13.87 14.12 -10.01
CA THR A 153 -14.07 13.66 -11.40
C THR A 153 -15.53 13.43 -11.76
N LYS A 154 -16.47 13.89 -10.93
CA LYS A 154 -17.91 13.65 -11.16
C LYS A 154 -18.41 14.16 -12.51
N ASP A 155 -17.85 15.26 -12.99
CA ASP A 155 -18.19 15.90 -14.26
C ASP A 155 -17.14 15.67 -15.36
N ASP A 156 -16.13 14.83 -15.10
CA ASP A 156 -15.02 14.52 -16.02
C ASP A 156 -14.73 13.00 -16.04
N HIS A 157 -15.60 12.29 -16.74
CA HIS A 157 -15.52 10.83 -16.85
C HIS A 157 -14.24 10.34 -17.55
N GLU A 158 -13.77 11.07 -18.57
CA GLU A 158 -12.56 10.71 -19.30
C GLU A 158 -11.31 10.79 -18.38
N ARG A 159 -11.20 11.86 -17.60
CA ARG A 159 -10.11 12.03 -16.61
C ARG A 159 -10.15 10.92 -15.56
N ARG A 160 -11.34 10.52 -15.12
CA ARG A 160 -11.51 9.40 -14.19
C ARG A 160 -11.00 8.08 -14.79
N ILE A 161 -11.36 7.76 -16.04
CA ILE A 161 -10.87 6.54 -16.71
C ILE A 161 -9.35 6.54 -16.78
N LYS A 162 -8.73 7.63 -17.22
CA LYS A 162 -7.27 7.76 -17.29
C LYS A 162 -6.60 7.59 -15.91
N ALA A 163 -7.19 8.12 -14.85
CA ALA A 163 -6.68 7.95 -13.49
C ALA A 163 -6.77 6.48 -13.02
N LEU A 164 -7.85 5.76 -13.35
CA LEU A 164 -7.98 4.34 -13.04
C LEU A 164 -7.04 3.46 -13.89
N GLU A 165 -6.72 3.85 -15.11
CA GLU A 165 -5.67 3.20 -15.91
C GLU A 165 -4.28 3.42 -15.29
N PHE A 166 -4.01 4.63 -14.82
CA PHE A 166 -2.78 4.91 -14.06
C PHE A 166 -2.71 4.09 -12.77
N GLN A 167 -3.81 3.98 -12.01
CA GLN A 167 -3.90 3.10 -10.84
C GLN A 167 -3.48 1.67 -11.19
N ARG A 168 -4.01 1.09 -12.26
CA ARG A 168 -3.64 -0.26 -12.72
C ARG A 168 -2.16 -0.39 -13.06
N THR A 169 -1.57 0.65 -13.64
CA THR A 169 -0.12 0.68 -13.93
C THR A 169 0.69 0.64 -12.64
N VAL A 170 0.31 1.44 -11.63
CA VAL A 170 0.95 1.43 -10.32
C VAL A 170 0.79 0.07 -9.63
N ASP A 171 -0.42 -0.49 -9.62
CA ASP A 171 -0.69 -1.84 -9.09
C ASP A 171 0.19 -2.91 -9.75
N ALA A 172 0.41 -2.82 -11.08
CA ALA A 172 1.27 -3.75 -11.82
C ALA A 172 2.74 -3.64 -11.40
N LEU A 173 3.24 -2.43 -11.23
CA LEU A 173 4.63 -2.17 -10.78
C LEU A 173 4.90 -2.79 -9.41
N PHE A 174 3.95 -2.64 -8.46
CA PHE A 174 4.09 -3.19 -7.11
C PHE A 174 3.71 -4.66 -6.99
N ASN A 175 3.04 -5.22 -7.99
CA ASN A 175 2.83 -6.66 -8.08
C ASN A 175 3.98 -7.37 -8.80
N PHE A 176 5.05 -6.67 -9.06
CA PHE A 176 6.24 -7.19 -9.75
C PHE A 176 6.70 -8.52 -9.14
N ARG A 177 6.84 -9.54 -10.00
CA ARG A 177 7.20 -10.91 -9.62
C ARG A 177 6.12 -11.71 -8.87
N GLY A 178 4.85 -11.32 -8.91
CA GLY A 178 3.76 -12.09 -8.30
C GLY A 178 3.88 -12.20 -6.79
N LEU A 179 4.33 -11.16 -6.12
CA LEU A 179 4.46 -11.11 -4.66
C LEU A 179 3.11 -11.12 -3.96
N ARG A 180 2.10 -10.53 -4.60
CA ARG A 180 0.73 -10.42 -4.09
C ARG A 180 -0.17 -11.49 -4.72
N GLY A 181 -1.12 -12.04 -3.96
CA GLY A 181 -2.09 -13.00 -4.49
C GLY A 181 -2.99 -13.62 -3.43
N GLU A 182 -3.87 -14.54 -3.83
CA GLU A 182 -4.85 -15.19 -2.95
C GLU A 182 -4.38 -16.54 -2.40
N GLY A 183 -3.32 -17.13 -2.97
CA GLY A 183 -2.78 -18.41 -2.53
C GLY A 183 -1.98 -18.32 -1.23
N ARG A 184 -1.89 -19.44 -0.49
CA ARG A 184 -1.05 -19.55 0.72
C ARG A 184 0.45 -19.28 0.44
N GLU A 185 0.87 -19.41 -0.80
CA GLU A 185 2.25 -19.17 -1.25
C GLU A 185 2.54 -17.69 -1.56
N ALA A 186 1.51 -16.84 -1.57
CA ALA A 186 1.70 -15.40 -1.79
C ALA A 186 2.45 -14.80 -0.59
N SER A 187 3.49 -14.02 -0.88
CA SER A 187 4.24 -13.29 0.15
C SER A 187 3.38 -12.18 0.78
N ILE A 188 2.45 -11.63 -0.01
CA ILE A 188 1.46 -10.64 0.42
C ILE A 188 0.08 -11.18 0.02
N ARG A 189 -0.81 -11.31 0.97
CA ARG A 189 -2.16 -11.83 0.75
C ARG A 189 -3.12 -10.70 0.37
N LEU A 190 -3.90 -10.90 -0.68
CA LEU A 190 -4.93 -9.97 -1.11
C LEU A 190 -6.10 -9.93 -0.10
N ALA A 191 -6.26 -8.81 0.58
CA ALA A 191 -7.22 -8.59 1.67
C ALA A 191 -8.59 -8.11 1.13
N ARG A 192 -9.32 -8.96 0.39
CA ARG A 192 -10.57 -8.62 -0.30
C ARG A 192 -11.57 -7.84 0.56
N ALA A 193 -11.90 -8.37 1.73
CA ALA A 193 -12.92 -7.78 2.60
C ALA A 193 -12.58 -6.34 3.03
N PHE A 194 -11.32 -6.07 3.35
CA PHE A 194 -10.86 -4.73 3.70
C PHE A 194 -10.85 -3.79 2.50
N ARG A 195 -10.46 -4.27 1.31
CA ARG A 195 -10.52 -3.48 0.08
C ARG A 195 -11.95 -3.10 -0.30
N GLU A 196 -12.92 -4.01 -0.15
CA GLU A 196 -14.35 -3.72 -0.37
C GLU A 196 -14.85 -2.63 0.58
N VAL A 197 -14.53 -2.70 1.87
CA VAL A 197 -14.86 -1.67 2.87
C VAL A 197 -14.19 -0.32 2.51
N ALA A 198 -12.99 -0.35 1.97
CA ALA A 198 -12.24 0.82 1.54
C ALA A 198 -12.75 1.44 0.21
N GLY A 199 -13.69 0.77 -0.48
CA GLY A 199 -14.39 1.30 -1.65
C GLY A 199 -13.85 0.85 -3.00
N PHE A 200 -13.09 -0.26 -3.06
CA PHE A 200 -12.84 -0.99 -4.29
C PHE A 200 -14.07 -1.80 -4.67
N ASP A 201 -14.37 -1.88 -5.94
CA ASP A 201 -15.38 -2.80 -6.43
C ASP A 201 -14.79 -4.19 -6.71
N THR A 202 -15.69 -5.17 -6.91
CA THR A 202 -15.29 -6.57 -7.14
C THR A 202 -14.43 -6.73 -8.39
N GLU A 203 -14.70 -5.96 -9.46
CA GLU A 203 -13.94 -6.05 -10.71
C GLU A 203 -12.51 -5.53 -10.54
N GLU A 204 -12.31 -4.44 -9.79
CA GLU A 204 -10.99 -3.90 -9.44
C GLU A 204 -10.18 -4.93 -8.63
N ILE A 205 -10.79 -5.57 -7.63
CA ILE A 205 -10.15 -6.58 -6.79
C ILE A 205 -9.79 -7.83 -7.61
N ASP A 206 -10.70 -8.29 -8.46
CA ASP A 206 -10.46 -9.43 -9.34
C ASP A 206 -9.37 -9.14 -10.39
N ALA A 207 -9.25 -7.90 -10.86
CA ALA A 207 -8.17 -7.50 -11.76
C ALA A 207 -6.79 -7.63 -11.08
N ILE A 208 -6.68 -7.22 -9.82
CA ILE A 208 -5.45 -7.38 -9.02
C ILE A 208 -5.12 -8.87 -8.83
N ALA A 209 -6.12 -9.69 -8.49
CA ALA A 209 -5.94 -11.14 -8.31
C ALA A 209 -5.49 -11.83 -9.60
N ARG A 210 -6.08 -11.48 -10.75
CA ARG A 210 -5.67 -12.01 -12.07
C ARG A 210 -4.24 -11.63 -12.42
N MET A 211 -3.87 -10.37 -12.25
CA MET A 211 -2.52 -9.86 -12.50
C MET A 211 -1.47 -10.65 -11.67
N ALA A 212 -1.78 -10.92 -10.40
CA ALA A 212 -0.93 -11.72 -9.53
C ALA A 212 -0.76 -13.16 -10.01
N ALA A 213 -1.83 -13.78 -10.50
CA ALA A 213 -1.82 -15.15 -11.02
C ALA A 213 -1.04 -15.26 -12.34
N GLU A 214 -1.21 -14.31 -13.26
CA GLU A 214 -0.51 -14.27 -14.55
C GLU A 214 1.00 -14.14 -14.37
N GLN A 215 1.46 -13.20 -13.56
CA GLN A 215 2.89 -12.99 -13.27
C GLN A 215 3.54 -14.23 -12.60
N ARG A 216 2.78 -14.94 -11.76
CA ARG A 216 3.26 -16.18 -11.14
C ARG A 216 3.46 -17.29 -12.17
N THR A 217 2.54 -17.41 -13.14
CA THR A 217 2.62 -18.40 -14.22
C THR A 217 3.83 -18.14 -15.13
N GLU A 218 4.08 -16.88 -15.51
CA GLU A 218 5.26 -16.50 -16.30
C GLU A 218 6.56 -16.86 -15.59
N ARG A 219 6.62 -16.65 -14.28
CA ARG A 219 7.80 -16.97 -13.46
C ARG A 219 8.09 -18.46 -13.40
N LEU A 220 7.07 -19.30 -13.27
CA LEU A 220 7.20 -20.75 -13.29
C LEU A 220 7.67 -21.24 -14.67
N SER A 221 7.23 -20.61 -15.75
CA SER A 221 7.65 -20.97 -17.10
C SER A 221 9.12 -20.64 -17.38
N VAL A 222 9.65 -19.54 -16.84
CA VAL A 222 11.06 -19.13 -17.00
C VAL A 222 12.00 -19.95 -16.10
N SER A 223 11.55 -20.40 -14.94
CA SER A 223 12.38 -21.23 -14.04
C SER A 223 12.46 -22.71 -14.46
N ALA A 224 11.74 -23.11 -15.51
CA ALA A 224 11.77 -24.46 -16.07
C ALA A 224 12.82 -24.64 -17.20
N TYR A 225 13.60 -23.61 -17.49
CA TYR A 225 14.74 -23.61 -18.43
C TYR A 225 16.03 -23.21 -17.68
#